data_138af5090784020d4f06745d48dc2559
#
_entry.id   138af5090784020d4f06745d48dc2559
#
_cell.length_a   1.000
_cell.length_b   1.000
_cell.length_c   1.000
_cell.angle_alpha   90.00
_cell.angle_beta   90.00
_cell.angle_gamma   90.00
#
_symmetry.space_group_name_H-M   'P 1'
#
loop_
_entity.id
_entity.type
_entity.pdbx_description
1 polymer ?
#
loop_
_entity_poly.entity_id
_entity_poly.type
_entity_poly.pdbx_seq_one_letter_code
_entity_poly.pdbx_strand_id
1 'polypeptide(L)'
;MADVKTSNFIRNIIDEDLRAGRHAEGIHTRFPPEPNGYLHIGHAKSICLNFGVAEDYNGLCNLRFDDTNPTKEDVEYVDSIQEDIRWLGFSWGDRRFYASDYFERLYEYAVELIKKGLAYVDDLTAEEIRAYRGTLTEPGKESSCRGRSIEENLDLFTRMRAGEFPDGARVLRAKIDMASPNLVMRDPVIYRIAHVSHHRTGDAWCIYPMYDFAHPLSDAIEGITHSLCTLEFEEHRPFYDWLLTSLGFPAGERPRQIEFARLNLSGAITSKRKLRQLVEEGHVRGWDDPRMPTISGMRRRGYPPAAIRAFCEEIGVAKSNSTVDSAMLEHCVRDELNHNAPRIMAVLRPLKLVITNYLEGETEYLLAENSPTHGGRRYVPFGRELYIDREDFMEDAPKKFFRLKPGGEVRLKHAYIIRCEEVVKDAAGEITELRCTYDPETRSGGTAANRKVKGTIQWVAAEHALTAEVRLYDSLLSTAEEGEEEPADFIAALNPHSLEVLTDAKVEPSVRLTAAGTRYQFLRVGYFVVDPDTTPDHIVFNRIVGLKDTWSKIK
;
A
#
# COMPACT_ATOMS: atom_id res chain seq x y z
N MET A 1 14.95 -18.99 -19.12
CA MET A 1 16.14 -18.66 -18.33
C MET A 1 15.60 -18.25 -16.98
N ALA A 2 16.06 -18.86 -15.89
CA ALA A 2 15.67 -18.38 -14.57
C ALA A 2 16.20 -16.95 -14.42
N ASP A 3 15.30 -16.00 -14.15
CA ASP A 3 15.70 -14.63 -13.84
C ASP A 3 16.65 -14.70 -12.65
N VAL A 4 17.89 -14.25 -12.85
CA VAL A 4 18.88 -14.12 -11.78
C VAL A 4 18.39 -12.96 -10.92
N LYS A 5 17.64 -13.27 -9.85
CA LYS A 5 17.21 -12.26 -8.88
C LYS A 5 18.44 -11.54 -8.32
N THR A 6 18.40 -10.22 -8.29
CA THR A 6 19.50 -9.40 -7.77
C THR A 6 19.74 -9.75 -6.31
N SER A 7 20.96 -10.17 -5.97
CA SER A 7 21.34 -10.46 -4.60
C SER A 7 21.31 -9.20 -3.74
N ASN A 8 20.93 -9.31 -2.48
CA ASN A 8 20.98 -8.24 -1.51
C ASN A 8 21.63 -8.75 -0.21
N PHE A 9 21.94 -7.84 0.72
CA PHE A 9 22.67 -8.21 1.93
C PHE A 9 21.92 -9.23 2.82
N ILE A 10 20.58 -9.26 2.81
CA ILE A 10 19.78 -10.25 3.54
C ILE A 10 19.99 -11.64 2.92
N ARG A 11 19.85 -11.75 1.58
CA ARG A 11 20.13 -13.02 0.88
C ARG A 11 21.57 -13.48 1.09
N ASN A 12 22.54 -12.56 1.08
CA ASN A 12 23.94 -12.91 1.36
C ASN A 12 24.11 -13.50 2.77
N ILE A 13 23.45 -12.93 3.78
CA ILE A 13 23.46 -13.45 5.16
C ILE A 13 22.83 -14.85 5.22
N ILE A 14 21.67 -15.05 4.58
CA ILE A 14 21.01 -16.35 4.52
C ILE A 14 21.90 -17.39 3.84
N ASP A 15 22.51 -17.04 2.71
CA ASP A 15 23.45 -17.92 2.00
C ASP A 15 24.67 -18.30 2.83
N GLU A 16 25.20 -17.36 3.63
CA GLU A 16 26.29 -17.62 4.56
C GLU A 16 25.85 -18.56 5.68
N ASP A 17 24.67 -18.37 6.24
CA ASP A 17 24.11 -19.21 7.30
C ASP A 17 23.87 -20.64 6.81
N LEU A 18 23.35 -20.81 5.60
CA LEU A 18 23.14 -22.12 4.97
C LEU A 18 24.47 -22.82 4.67
N ARG A 19 25.49 -22.10 4.14
CA ARG A 19 26.82 -22.66 3.91
C ARG A 19 27.51 -23.06 5.21
N ALA A 20 27.23 -22.38 6.31
CA ALA A 20 27.74 -22.74 7.65
C ALA A 20 26.96 -23.91 8.30
N GLY A 21 25.98 -24.49 7.60
CA GLY A 21 25.16 -25.59 8.12
C GLY A 21 24.15 -25.18 9.16
N ARG A 22 23.87 -23.87 9.29
CA ARG A 22 22.79 -23.36 10.14
C ARG A 22 21.44 -23.51 9.43
N HIS A 23 20.38 -23.78 10.20
CA HIS A 23 19.00 -23.86 9.67
C HIS A 23 18.84 -24.91 8.53
N ALA A 24 19.40 -26.11 8.72
CA ALA A 24 19.36 -27.20 7.74
C ALA A 24 17.90 -27.64 7.38
N GLU A 25 16.93 -27.35 8.24
CA GLU A 25 15.51 -27.65 8.03
C GLU A 25 14.81 -26.67 7.08
N GLY A 26 15.49 -25.61 6.66
CA GLY A 26 14.98 -24.61 5.74
C GLY A 26 14.86 -23.21 6.34
N ILE A 27 14.55 -22.25 5.49
CA ILE A 27 14.40 -20.85 5.88
C ILE A 27 12.96 -20.60 6.35
N HIS A 28 12.82 -19.96 7.50
CA HIS A 28 11.54 -19.62 8.09
C HIS A 28 11.54 -18.15 8.51
N THR A 29 10.71 -17.37 7.87
CA THR A 29 10.49 -15.95 8.17
C THR A 29 9.10 -15.72 8.76
N ARG A 30 8.77 -14.49 9.14
CA ARG A 30 7.43 -14.12 9.56
C ARG A 30 7.14 -12.65 9.26
N PHE A 31 5.90 -12.33 9.01
CA PHE A 31 5.38 -10.98 9.03
C PHE A 31 4.54 -10.78 10.30
N PRO A 32 4.98 -9.90 11.25
CA PRO A 32 4.38 -9.78 12.57
C PRO A 32 3.62 -8.44 12.75
N PRO A 33 2.50 -8.20 12.05
CA PRO A 33 1.80 -6.94 12.19
C PRO A 33 1.11 -6.81 13.56
N GLU A 34 1.16 -5.61 14.15
CA GLU A 34 0.29 -5.23 15.25
C GLU A 34 -1.11 -4.92 14.69
N PRO A 35 -2.21 -5.57 15.19
CA PRO A 35 -3.56 -5.37 14.64
C PRO A 35 -4.21 -4.07 15.17
N ASN A 36 -3.58 -2.92 14.91
CA ASN A 36 -3.95 -1.59 15.42
C ASN A 36 -4.20 -0.55 14.33
N GLY A 37 -4.39 -0.98 13.08
CA GLY A 37 -4.68 -0.13 11.94
C GLY A 37 -4.51 -0.84 10.60
N TYR A 38 -4.96 -0.19 9.54
CA TYR A 38 -4.79 -0.66 8.17
C TYR A 38 -3.33 -0.60 7.71
N LEU A 39 -2.94 -1.57 6.89
CA LEU A 39 -1.60 -1.60 6.30
C LEU A 39 -1.45 -0.53 5.21
N HIS A 40 -0.25 0.00 5.07
CA HIS A 40 0.11 0.99 4.06
C HIS A 40 1.31 0.50 3.21
N ILE A 41 1.71 1.28 2.21
CA ILE A 41 2.78 0.93 1.25
C ILE A 41 4.10 0.51 1.95
N GLY A 42 4.43 1.10 3.09
CA GLY A 42 5.59 0.69 3.88
C GLY A 42 5.51 -0.75 4.38
N HIS A 43 4.32 -1.22 4.76
CA HIS A 43 4.08 -2.62 5.14
C HIS A 43 4.13 -3.55 3.92
N ALA A 44 3.69 -3.09 2.73
CA ALA A 44 3.80 -3.89 1.51
C ALA A 44 5.26 -4.28 1.22
N LYS A 45 6.23 -3.38 1.44
CA LYS A 45 7.67 -3.72 1.33
C LYS A 45 8.07 -4.84 2.29
N SER A 46 7.65 -4.77 3.55
CA SER A 46 7.96 -5.79 4.55
C SER A 46 7.31 -7.14 4.22
N ILE A 47 6.04 -7.13 3.74
CA ILE A 47 5.34 -8.33 3.29
C ILE A 47 6.08 -8.96 2.11
N CYS A 48 6.37 -8.18 1.06
CA CYS A 48 7.08 -8.67 -0.13
C CYS A 48 8.47 -9.23 0.23
N LEU A 49 9.17 -8.62 1.20
CA LEU A 49 10.46 -9.10 1.63
C LEU A 49 10.36 -10.42 2.40
N ASN A 50 9.50 -10.50 3.42
CA ASN A 50 9.40 -11.69 4.27
C ASN A 50 8.87 -12.91 3.50
N PHE A 51 7.76 -12.74 2.77
CA PHE A 51 7.19 -13.80 1.95
C PHE A 51 8.08 -14.12 0.74
N GLY A 52 8.63 -13.10 0.07
CA GLY A 52 9.51 -13.28 -1.08
C GLY A 52 10.81 -14.01 -0.74
N VAL A 53 11.42 -13.72 0.41
CA VAL A 53 12.58 -14.50 0.90
C VAL A 53 12.19 -15.96 1.15
N ALA A 54 11.06 -16.21 1.80
CA ALA A 54 10.60 -17.58 2.01
C ALA A 54 10.39 -18.32 0.68
N GLU A 55 9.74 -17.69 -0.31
CA GLU A 55 9.53 -18.27 -1.65
C GLU A 55 10.87 -18.55 -2.36
N ASP A 56 11.83 -17.62 -2.32
CA ASP A 56 13.13 -17.76 -2.98
C ASP A 56 13.96 -18.94 -2.46
N TYR A 57 13.81 -19.27 -1.19
CA TYR A 57 14.53 -20.38 -0.55
C TYR A 57 13.66 -21.62 -0.34
N ASN A 58 12.48 -21.72 -0.96
CA ASN A 58 11.50 -22.79 -0.75
C ASN A 58 11.20 -23.03 0.74
N GLY A 59 11.19 -21.96 1.51
CA GLY A 59 10.98 -21.95 2.95
C GLY A 59 9.54 -21.60 3.33
N LEU A 60 9.36 -21.15 4.56
CA LEU A 60 8.07 -20.83 5.14
C LEU A 60 8.01 -19.37 5.60
N CYS A 61 6.82 -18.77 5.56
CA CYS A 61 6.57 -17.47 6.18
C CYS A 61 5.30 -17.55 7.03
N ASN A 62 5.40 -17.15 8.31
CA ASN A 62 4.27 -17.07 9.22
C ASN A 62 3.61 -15.70 9.15
N LEU A 63 2.30 -15.67 9.35
CA LEU A 63 1.57 -14.47 9.75
C LEU A 63 1.37 -14.53 11.27
N ARG A 64 2.06 -13.69 12.04
CA ARG A 64 1.89 -13.61 13.48
C ARG A 64 1.38 -12.23 13.87
N PHE A 65 0.16 -12.16 14.38
CA PHE A 65 -0.35 -10.92 14.96
C PHE A 65 0.35 -10.65 16.29
N ASP A 66 1.03 -9.52 16.38
CA ASP A 66 1.60 -9.03 17.63
C ASP A 66 0.52 -8.31 18.42
N ASP A 67 -0.26 -9.09 19.15
CA ASP A 67 -1.40 -8.66 19.96
C ASP A 67 -1.03 -8.61 21.45
N THR A 68 0.13 -8.05 21.79
CA THR A 68 0.60 -7.90 23.16
C THR A 68 0.04 -6.65 23.86
N ASN A 69 -0.57 -5.73 23.12
CA ASN A 69 -1.11 -4.48 23.65
C ASN A 69 -2.66 -4.45 23.60
N PRO A 70 -3.36 -4.79 24.71
CA PRO A 70 -4.81 -4.96 24.70
C PRO A 70 -5.62 -3.68 24.43
N THR A 71 -5.00 -2.50 24.47
CA THR A 71 -5.72 -1.22 24.37
C THR A 71 -5.94 -0.71 22.95
N LYS A 72 -5.39 -1.37 21.92
CA LYS A 72 -5.34 -0.83 20.55
C LYS A 72 -5.79 -1.80 19.46
N GLU A 73 -6.14 -3.00 19.81
CA GLU A 73 -6.34 -4.11 18.88
C GLU A 73 -7.82 -4.31 18.55
N ASP A 74 -8.13 -4.55 17.26
CA ASP A 74 -9.47 -4.77 16.77
C ASP A 74 -9.50 -5.89 15.72
N VAL A 75 -10.59 -6.66 15.71
CA VAL A 75 -10.84 -7.74 14.74
C VAL A 75 -10.92 -7.22 13.32
N GLU A 76 -11.44 -6.01 13.11
CA GLU A 76 -11.47 -5.35 11.80
C GLU A 76 -10.07 -5.27 11.17
N TYR A 77 -9.06 -4.90 11.96
CA TYR A 77 -7.70 -4.80 11.47
C TYR A 77 -7.09 -6.17 11.17
N VAL A 78 -7.40 -7.19 11.96
CA VAL A 78 -6.98 -8.58 11.71
C VAL A 78 -7.48 -9.06 10.34
N ASP A 79 -8.75 -8.81 10.02
CA ASP A 79 -9.35 -9.23 8.76
C ASP A 79 -8.78 -8.45 7.57
N SER A 80 -8.65 -7.12 7.71
CA SER A 80 -8.05 -6.25 6.69
C SER A 80 -6.61 -6.65 6.37
N ILE A 81 -5.78 -6.94 7.38
CA ILE A 81 -4.39 -7.37 7.21
C ILE A 81 -4.32 -8.68 6.42
N GLN A 82 -5.17 -9.65 6.74
CA GLN A 82 -5.22 -10.93 6.01
C GLN A 82 -5.64 -10.73 4.55
N GLU A 83 -6.64 -9.89 4.31
CA GLU A 83 -7.10 -9.57 2.97
C GLU A 83 -5.99 -8.91 2.14
N ASP A 84 -5.28 -7.95 2.71
CA ASP A 84 -4.19 -7.23 2.05
C ASP A 84 -3.03 -8.14 1.64
N ILE A 85 -2.62 -9.07 2.51
CA ILE A 85 -1.56 -10.04 2.20
C ILE A 85 -1.98 -10.99 1.07
N ARG A 86 -3.22 -11.51 1.12
CA ARG A 86 -3.77 -12.37 0.06
C ARG A 86 -3.88 -11.62 -1.26
N TRP A 87 -4.32 -10.37 -1.22
CA TRP A 87 -4.43 -9.53 -2.40
C TRP A 87 -3.06 -9.26 -3.04
N LEU A 88 -2.00 -9.09 -2.24
CA LEU A 88 -0.63 -8.99 -2.74
C LEU A 88 -0.13 -10.30 -3.38
N GLY A 89 -0.88 -11.40 -3.25
CA GLY A 89 -0.58 -12.70 -3.87
C GLY A 89 0.17 -13.65 -2.96
N PHE A 90 0.28 -13.39 -1.67
CA PHE A 90 0.97 -14.23 -0.70
C PHE A 90 0.01 -15.07 0.15
N SER A 91 0.52 -16.18 0.67
CA SER A 91 -0.22 -17.08 1.55
C SER A 91 0.69 -17.60 2.67
N TRP A 92 0.13 -17.65 3.87
CA TRP A 92 0.77 -18.26 5.03
C TRP A 92 0.29 -19.70 5.29
N GLY A 93 -0.64 -20.21 4.48
CA GLY A 93 -1.26 -21.52 4.70
C GLY A 93 -2.05 -21.56 6.01
N ASP A 94 -1.71 -22.51 6.87
CA ASP A 94 -2.26 -22.68 8.24
C ASP A 94 -1.42 -21.99 9.34
N ARG A 95 -0.32 -21.31 8.94
CA ARG A 95 0.64 -20.69 9.87
C ARG A 95 0.23 -19.27 10.26
N ARG A 96 -0.98 -19.13 10.80
CA ARG A 96 -1.48 -17.89 11.43
C ARG A 96 -1.41 -18.03 12.94
N PHE A 97 -0.64 -17.17 13.59
CA PHE A 97 -0.39 -17.17 15.01
C PHE A 97 -0.71 -15.82 15.63
N TYR A 98 -0.83 -15.81 16.94
CA TYR A 98 -0.99 -14.61 17.76
C TYR A 98 0.01 -14.65 18.91
N ALA A 99 0.59 -13.50 19.27
CA ALA A 99 1.47 -13.44 20.43
C ALA A 99 0.74 -13.85 21.71
N SER A 100 -0.57 -13.58 21.79
CA SER A 100 -1.44 -14.00 22.90
C SER A 100 -1.60 -15.51 23.03
N ASP A 101 -1.37 -16.31 22.00
CA ASP A 101 -1.33 -17.78 22.09
C ASP A 101 -0.20 -18.27 22.99
N TYR A 102 0.82 -17.45 23.19
CA TYR A 102 2.03 -17.77 23.96
C TYR A 102 2.08 -17.14 25.35
N PHE A 103 1.07 -16.42 25.81
CA PHE A 103 1.10 -15.66 27.06
C PHE A 103 1.50 -16.52 28.28
N GLU A 104 0.99 -17.76 28.38
CA GLU A 104 1.38 -18.66 29.47
C GLU A 104 2.88 -19.00 29.38
N ARG A 105 3.36 -19.35 28.19
CA ARG A 105 4.77 -19.72 28.00
C ARG A 105 5.70 -18.52 28.18
N LEU A 106 5.27 -17.33 27.75
CA LEU A 106 6.00 -16.09 28.00
C LEU A 106 6.10 -15.80 29.52
N TYR A 107 5.02 -16.05 30.26
CA TYR A 107 5.02 -15.95 31.71
C TYR A 107 6.02 -16.95 32.35
N GLU A 108 6.03 -18.20 31.90
CA GLU A 108 6.97 -19.21 32.35
C GLU A 108 8.43 -18.80 32.11
N TYR A 109 8.75 -18.25 30.95
CA TYR A 109 10.08 -17.71 30.65
C TYR A 109 10.45 -16.51 31.54
N ALA A 110 9.51 -15.65 31.86
CA ALA A 110 9.75 -14.56 32.81
C ALA A 110 10.06 -15.08 34.21
N VAL A 111 9.32 -16.09 34.68
CA VAL A 111 9.59 -16.81 35.94
C VAL A 111 10.98 -17.45 35.93
N GLU A 112 11.39 -18.04 34.78
CA GLU A 112 12.72 -18.62 34.63
C GLU A 112 13.84 -17.56 34.77
N LEU A 113 13.67 -16.38 34.15
CA LEU A 113 14.61 -15.27 34.32
C LEU A 113 14.70 -14.82 35.79
N ILE A 114 13.59 -14.75 36.51
CA ILE A 114 13.60 -14.41 37.93
C ILE A 114 14.40 -15.48 38.72
N LYS A 115 14.16 -16.78 38.47
CA LYS A 115 14.87 -17.89 39.12
C LYS A 115 16.37 -17.86 38.85
N LYS A 116 16.78 -17.37 37.68
CA LYS A 116 18.20 -17.17 37.33
C LYS A 116 18.80 -15.87 37.90
N GLY A 117 18.00 -15.06 38.60
CA GLY A 117 18.45 -13.75 39.10
C GLY A 117 18.65 -12.70 37.99
N LEU A 118 18.04 -12.91 36.83
CA LEU A 118 18.14 -12.07 35.63
C LEU A 118 16.91 -11.17 35.40
N ALA A 119 15.95 -11.18 36.31
CA ALA A 119 14.81 -10.26 36.30
C ALA A 119 14.38 -9.94 37.74
N TYR A 120 13.80 -8.77 37.93
CA TYR A 120 13.30 -8.31 39.22
C TYR A 120 12.03 -7.46 39.07
N VAL A 121 11.18 -7.50 40.08
CA VAL A 121 9.99 -6.64 40.17
C VAL A 121 10.44 -5.27 40.70
N ASP A 122 10.06 -4.21 40.00
CA ASP A 122 10.37 -2.83 40.32
C ASP A 122 9.10 -2.05 40.67
N ASP A 123 9.16 -1.23 41.70
CA ASP A 123 8.07 -0.38 42.17
C ASP A 123 8.12 1.04 41.58
N LEU A 124 9.12 1.33 40.74
CA LEU A 124 9.26 2.63 40.09
C LEU A 124 8.15 2.84 39.04
N THR A 125 7.62 4.05 39.02
CA THR A 125 6.69 4.50 37.96
C THR A 125 7.40 4.61 36.59
N ALA A 126 6.63 4.70 35.51
CA ALA A 126 7.19 4.87 34.17
C ALA A 126 8.06 6.16 34.05
N GLU A 127 7.70 7.24 34.76
CA GLU A 127 8.47 8.48 34.78
C GLU A 127 9.79 8.31 35.52
N GLU A 128 9.77 7.66 36.69
CA GLU A 128 10.96 7.36 37.46
C GLU A 128 11.91 6.41 36.72
N ILE A 129 11.38 5.37 36.08
CA ILE A 129 12.18 4.47 35.23
C ILE A 129 12.87 5.26 34.10
N ARG A 130 12.15 6.20 33.45
CA ARG A 130 12.73 7.07 32.42
C ARG A 130 13.83 7.94 32.98
N ALA A 131 13.63 8.53 34.13
CA ALA A 131 14.65 9.37 34.82
C ALA A 131 15.85 8.53 35.26
N TYR A 132 15.63 7.34 35.81
CA TYR A 132 16.71 6.44 36.28
C TYR A 132 17.52 5.85 35.12
N ARG A 133 16.93 5.70 33.91
CA ARG A 133 17.63 5.18 32.74
C ARG A 133 18.80 6.05 32.32
N GLY A 134 18.79 7.35 32.66
CA GLY A 134 19.84 8.31 32.27
C GLY A 134 19.76 8.68 30.79
N THR A 135 20.88 9.16 30.25
CA THR A 135 21.02 9.65 28.87
C THR A 135 22.11 8.89 28.12
N LEU A 136 22.35 9.22 26.86
CA LEU A 136 23.47 8.64 26.09
C LEU A 136 24.83 8.99 26.68
N THR A 137 24.95 10.10 27.39
CA THR A 137 26.20 10.60 27.99
C THR A 137 26.29 10.36 29.50
N GLU A 138 25.18 10.01 30.14
CA GLU A 138 25.11 9.77 31.59
C GLU A 138 24.63 8.34 31.86
N PRO A 139 25.29 7.55 32.71
CA PRO A 139 24.85 6.22 33.08
C PRO A 139 23.50 6.26 33.81
N GLY A 140 22.76 5.17 33.77
CA GLY A 140 21.55 5.02 34.55
C GLY A 140 21.84 4.79 36.04
N LYS A 141 20.77 4.94 36.85
CA LYS A 141 20.77 4.64 38.28
C LYS A 141 20.10 3.33 38.56
N GLU A 142 20.66 2.52 39.43
CA GLU A 142 20.01 1.30 39.91
C GLU A 142 18.80 1.63 40.79
N SER A 143 17.70 0.91 40.58
CA SER A 143 16.56 0.92 41.50
C SER A 143 16.92 0.22 42.81
N SER A 144 16.36 0.71 43.92
CA SER A 144 16.46 0.06 45.23
C SER A 144 15.87 -1.38 45.19
N CYS A 145 14.95 -1.64 44.29
CA CYS A 145 14.31 -2.95 44.10
C CYS A 145 15.21 -3.96 43.37
N ARG A 146 16.30 -3.52 42.73
CA ARG A 146 17.20 -4.39 41.95
C ARG A 146 17.91 -5.44 42.80
N GLY A 147 18.02 -5.20 44.10
CA GLY A 147 18.62 -6.12 45.07
C GLY A 147 17.67 -7.10 45.75
N ARG A 148 16.39 -7.14 45.39
CA ARG A 148 15.40 -8.09 45.95
C ARG A 148 15.82 -9.54 45.72
N SER A 149 15.47 -10.40 46.70
CA SER A 149 15.75 -11.83 46.57
C SER A 149 14.92 -12.49 45.45
N ILE A 150 15.35 -13.66 45.01
CA ILE A 150 14.62 -14.44 44.01
C ILE A 150 13.22 -14.78 44.53
N GLU A 151 13.10 -15.18 45.78
CA GLU A 151 11.85 -15.58 46.44
C GLU A 151 10.86 -14.42 46.50
N GLU A 152 11.33 -13.22 46.89
CA GLU A 152 10.52 -12.00 46.92
C GLU A 152 10.02 -11.62 45.52
N ASN A 153 10.90 -11.66 44.51
CA ASN A 153 10.52 -11.36 43.15
C ASN A 153 9.51 -12.36 42.58
N LEU A 154 9.64 -13.64 42.88
CA LEU A 154 8.66 -14.68 42.49
C LEU A 154 7.30 -14.45 43.14
N ASP A 155 7.25 -14.15 44.46
CA ASP A 155 6.02 -13.81 45.17
C ASP A 155 5.33 -12.62 44.54
N LEU A 156 6.07 -11.52 44.38
CA LEU A 156 5.53 -10.29 43.78
C LEU A 156 5.03 -10.48 42.36
N PHE A 157 5.76 -11.19 41.49
CA PHE A 157 5.34 -11.43 40.13
C PHE A 157 4.10 -12.33 40.04
N THR A 158 4.00 -13.33 40.89
CA THR A 158 2.78 -14.15 41.03
C THR A 158 1.58 -13.32 41.43
N ARG A 159 1.75 -12.41 42.40
CA ARG A 159 0.68 -11.51 42.86
C ARG A 159 0.32 -10.44 41.85
N MET A 160 1.29 -9.99 40.99
CA MET A 160 1.00 -9.15 39.85
C MET A 160 0.04 -9.86 38.87
N ARG A 161 0.29 -11.16 38.56
CA ARG A 161 -0.59 -11.97 37.73
C ARG A 161 -1.95 -12.18 38.35
N ALA A 162 -2.03 -12.32 39.69
CA ALA A 162 -3.27 -12.47 40.42
C ALA A 162 -4.13 -11.18 40.50
N GLY A 163 -3.63 -10.07 39.96
CA GLY A 163 -4.35 -8.78 39.93
C GLY A 163 -4.37 -8.03 41.26
N GLU A 164 -3.46 -8.34 42.18
CA GLU A 164 -3.44 -7.70 43.51
C GLU A 164 -2.95 -6.23 43.49
N PHE A 165 -2.32 -5.78 42.37
CA PHE A 165 -1.75 -4.46 42.28
C PHE A 165 -2.41 -3.65 41.17
N PRO A 166 -2.64 -2.32 41.39
CA PRO A 166 -3.22 -1.46 40.37
C PRO A 166 -2.24 -1.20 39.21
N ASP A 167 -2.79 -0.69 38.11
CA ASP A 167 -2.01 -0.30 36.94
C ASP A 167 -0.90 0.69 37.30
N GLY A 168 0.28 0.47 36.75
CA GLY A 168 1.44 1.33 36.98
C GLY A 168 2.14 1.17 38.33
N ALA A 169 1.59 0.34 39.26
CA ALA A 169 2.20 0.17 40.59
C ALA A 169 3.50 -0.63 40.56
N ARG A 170 3.62 -1.58 39.61
CA ARG A 170 4.78 -2.46 39.47
C ARG A 170 5.00 -2.87 38.04
N VAL A 171 6.27 -3.17 37.74
CA VAL A 171 6.72 -3.74 36.47
C VAL A 171 7.73 -4.85 36.72
N LEU A 172 7.89 -5.78 35.79
CA LEU A 172 9.03 -6.69 35.77
C LEU A 172 10.08 -6.13 34.84
N ARG A 173 11.33 -6.05 35.30
CA ARG A 173 12.46 -5.58 34.53
C ARG A 173 13.52 -6.67 34.36
N ALA A 174 14.14 -6.74 33.19
CA ALA A 174 15.36 -7.52 33.01
C ALA A 174 16.50 -6.90 33.82
N LYS A 175 17.37 -7.70 34.38
CA LYS A 175 18.53 -7.28 35.18
C LYS A 175 19.80 -7.45 34.35
N ILE A 176 20.24 -6.37 33.72
CA ILE A 176 21.35 -6.38 32.75
C ILE A 176 22.47 -5.44 33.22
N ASP A 177 22.51 -4.19 32.72
CA ASP A 177 23.55 -3.22 33.03
C ASP A 177 23.01 -1.78 32.90
N MET A 178 22.88 -1.09 34.04
CA MET A 178 22.42 0.29 34.07
C MET A 178 23.47 1.30 33.54
N ALA A 179 24.71 0.89 33.32
CA ALA A 179 25.77 1.71 32.73
C ALA A 179 25.98 1.44 31.23
N SER A 180 25.21 0.54 30.63
CA SER A 180 25.32 0.20 29.20
C SER A 180 25.24 1.45 28.32
N PRO A 181 26.10 1.59 27.28
CA PRO A 181 25.97 2.66 26.29
C PRO A 181 24.68 2.56 25.47
N ASN A 182 24.11 1.36 25.37
CA ASN A 182 22.81 1.12 24.73
C ASN A 182 21.69 1.26 25.78
N LEU A 183 20.82 2.26 25.60
CA LEU A 183 19.72 2.56 26.52
C LEU A 183 18.71 1.41 26.65
N VAL A 184 18.55 0.61 25.61
CA VAL A 184 17.64 -0.57 25.61
C VAL A 184 18.15 -1.65 26.57
N MET A 185 19.47 -1.70 26.82
CA MET A 185 20.10 -2.67 27.73
C MET A 185 20.12 -2.22 29.20
N ARG A 186 19.60 -1.03 29.52
CA ARG A 186 19.57 -0.51 30.89
C ARG A 186 18.31 -0.98 31.63
N ASP A 187 18.33 -2.24 32.04
CA ASP A 187 17.26 -2.94 32.76
C ASP A 187 15.85 -2.63 32.17
N PRO A 188 15.57 -3.07 30.92
CA PRO A 188 14.31 -2.77 30.25
C PRO A 188 13.12 -3.43 30.96
N VAL A 189 11.96 -2.78 30.88
CA VAL A 189 10.69 -3.35 31.31
C VAL A 189 10.31 -4.49 30.38
N ILE A 190 9.96 -5.66 30.95
CA ILE A 190 9.55 -6.85 30.17
C ILE A 190 8.09 -7.24 30.44
N TYR A 191 7.50 -6.85 31.59
CA TYR A 191 6.06 -6.97 31.88
C TYR A 191 5.51 -5.73 32.56
N ARG A 192 4.26 -5.38 32.23
CA ARG A 192 3.50 -4.31 32.87
C ARG A 192 2.15 -4.80 33.36
N ILE A 193 1.55 -4.12 34.35
CA ILE A 193 0.18 -4.33 34.81
C ILE A 193 -0.76 -3.47 33.96
N ALA A 194 -1.83 -4.07 33.43
CA ALA A 194 -2.91 -3.37 32.73
C ALA A 194 -4.21 -4.15 32.92
N HIS A 195 -5.17 -3.60 33.68
CA HIS A 195 -6.49 -4.18 33.87
C HIS A 195 -7.42 -3.79 32.72
N VAL A 196 -7.13 -4.35 31.54
CA VAL A 196 -7.88 -4.11 30.30
C VAL A 196 -8.20 -5.45 29.67
N SER A 197 -9.44 -5.62 29.23
CA SER A 197 -9.86 -6.83 28.51
C SER A 197 -9.13 -6.95 27.18
N HIS A 198 -8.56 -8.11 26.91
CA HIS A 198 -7.84 -8.40 25.66
C HIS A 198 -8.79 -9.01 24.62
N HIS A 199 -8.68 -8.62 23.36
CA HIS A 199 -9.61 -9.02 22.28
C HIS A 199 -9.75 -10.56 22.10
N ARG A 200 -8.75 -11.36 22.50
CA ARG A 200 -8.78 -12.83 22.41
C ARG A 200 -8.84 -13.53 23.75
N THR A 201 -8.08 -13.06 24.74
CA THR A 201 -8.00 -13.74 26.04
C THR A 201 -8.96 -13.17 27.08
N GLY A 202 -9.71 -12.12 26.74
CA GLY A 202 -10.64 -11.47 27.65
C GLY A 202 -9.93 -10.97 28.91
N ASP A 203 -10.49 -11.25 30.06
CA ASP A 203 -9.99 -10.82 31.39
C ASP A 203 -9.06 -11.87 32.04
N ALA A 204 -8.58 -12.87 31.30
CA ALA A 204 -7.70 -13.92 31.84
C ALA A 204 -6.32 -13.39 32.27
N TRP A 205 -5.92 -12.24 31.77
CA TRP A 205 -4.64 -11.60 32.06
C TRP A 205 -4.84 -10.15 32.52
N CYS A 206 -4.03 -9.72 33.46
CA CYS A 206 -3.89 -8.32 33.92
C CYS A 206 -2.44 -7.85 33.92
N ILE A 207 -1.52 -8.72 33.47
CA ILE A 207 -0.13 -8.38 33.16
C ILE A 207 0.14 -8.77 31.72
N TYR A 208 0.87 -7.92 31.01
CA TYR A 208 1.15 -8.11 29.59
C TYR A 208 2.65 -7.97 29.31
N PRO A 209 3.21 -8.86 28.47
CA PRO A 209 4.62 -8.75 28.07
C PRO A 209 4.83 -7.51 27.20
N MET A 210 5.97 -6.90 27.33
CA MET A 210 6.41 -5.85 26.41
C MET A 210 6.85 -6.48 25.08
N TYR A 211 6.77 -5.70 23.99
CA TYR A 211 7.15 -6.13 22.65
C TYR A 211 8.55 -6.78 22.62
N ASP A 212 9.56 -6.11 23.19
CA ASP A 212 10.95 -6.60 23.16
C ASP A 212 11.16 -7.92 23.88
N PHE A 213 10.26 -8.28 24.79
CA PHE A 213 10.26 -9.58 25.47
C PHE A 213 9.49 -10.64 24.67
N ALA A 214 8.31 -10.31 24.18
CA ALA A 214 7.45 -11.25 23.47
C ALA A 214 8.00 -11.64 22.11
N HIS A 215 8.54 -10.68 21.35
CA HIS A 215 8.98 -10.85 19.98
C HIS A 215 10.07 -11.92 19.79
N PRO A 216 11.24 -11.88 20.48
CA PRO A 216 12.28 -12.91 20.34
C PRO A 216 11.79 -14.31 20.74
N LEU A 217 10.98 -14.38 21.79
CA LEU A 217 10.48 -15.65 22.31
C LEU A 217 9.43 -16.27 21.38
N SER A 218 8.55 -15.44 20.82
CA SER A 218 7.60 -15.88 19.78
C SER A 218 8.33 -16.40 18.54
N ASP A 219 9.38 -15.70 18.10
CA ASP A 219 10.22 -16.15 17.00
C ASP A 219 10.86 -17.53 17.29
N ALA A 220 11.39 -17.71 18.49
CA ALA A 220 12.00 -18.98 18.90
C ALA A 220 10.96 -20.12 19.04
N ILE A 221 9.76 -19.83 19.58
CA ILE A 221 8.66 -20.80 19.70
C ILE A 221 8.19 -21.29 18.34
N GLU A 222 8.12 -20.38 17.37
CA GLU A 222 7.66 -20.67 16.00
C GLU A 222 8.75 -21.27 15.11
N GLY A 223 9.99 -21.38 15.57
CA GLY A 223 11.11 -21.88 14.78
C GLY A 223 11.51 -20.92 13.65
N ILE A 224 11.33 -19.63 13.84
CA ILE A 224 11.81 -18.62 12.89
C ILE A 224 13.33 -18.66 12.80
N THR A 225 13.87 -18.64 11.59
CA THR A 225 15.31 -18.65 11.35
C THR A 225 15.88 -17.25 11.18
N HIS A 226 15.20 -16.42 10.37
CA HIS A 226 15.60 -15.07 10.05
C HIS A 226 14.47 -14.11 10.36
N SER A 227 14.68 -13.29 11.36
CA SER A 227 13.74 -12.32 11.92
C SER A 227 14.00 -10.97 11.26
N LEU A 228 13.29 -10.69 10.14
CA LEU A 228 13.48 -9.45 9.38
C LEU A 228 12.63 -8.33 9.97
N CYS A 229 13.24 -7.19 10.30
CA CYS A 229 12.55 -6.02 10.87
C CYS A 229 13.15 -4.71 10.34
N THR A 230 12.55 -3.57 10.69
CA THR A 230 13.03 -2.26 10.25
C THR A 230 14.19 -1.76 11.13
N LEU A 231 14.99 -0.80 10.60
CA LEU A 231 16.17 -0.25 11.28
C LEU A 231 15.89 0.38 12.65
N GLU A 232 14.66 0.74 12.94
CA GLU A 232 14.27 1.25 14.26
C GLU A 232 14.49 0.24 15.40
N PHE A 233 14.63 -1.05 15.07
CA PHE A 233 14.91 -2.13 16.02
C PHE A 233 16.40 -2.52 16.10
N GLU A 234 17.31 -1.81 15.44
CA GLU A 234 18.73 -2.14 15.44
C GLU A 234 19.32 -2.09 16.86
N GLU A 235 18.96 -1.07 17.65
CA GLU A 235 19.40 -0.94 19.04
C GLU A 235 18.74 -1.97 19.98
N HIS A 236 17.66 -2.61 19.57
CA HIS A 236 16.95 -3.64 20.32
C HIS A 236 17.55 -5.04 20.11
N ARG A 237 18.31 -5.27 19.03
CA ARG A 237 18.94 -6.57 18.73
C ARG A 237 19.83 -7.11 19.86
N PRO A 238 20.65 -6.32 20.58
CA PRO A 238 21.42 -6.82 21.72
C PRO A 238 20.55 -7.42 22.82
N PHE A 239 19.36 -6.84 23.06
CA PHE A 239 18.39 -7.39 24.02
C PHE A 239 17.74 -8.69 23.50
N TYR A 240 17.41 -8.73 22.22
CA TYR A 240 16.92 -9.93 21.54
C TYR A 240 17.89 -11.12 21.76
N ASP A 241 19.16 -10.91 21.48
CA ASP A 241 20.20 -11.94 21.63
C ASP A 241 20.46 -12.29 23.10
N TRP A 242 20.46 -11.30 23.99
CA TRP A 242 20.63 -11.51 25.43
C TRP A 242 19.51 -12.37 25.99
N LEU A 243 18.28 -12.13 25.63
CA LEU A 243 17.10 -12.86 26.13
C LEU A 243 17.17 -14.35 25.73
N LEU A 244 17.39 -14.63 24.46
CA LEU A 244 17.51 -16.01 23.96
C LEU A 244 18.69 -16.74 24.57
N THR A 245 19.81 -16.05 24.77
CA THR A 245 21.00 -16.60 25.43
C THR A 245 20.72 -16.92 26.90
N SER A 246 20.10 -16.01 27.62
CA SER A 246 19.80 -16.13 29.05
C SER A 246 18.83 -17.28 29.35
N LEU A 247 17.92 -17.56 28.42
CA LEU A 247 16.98 -18.68 28.51
C LEU A 247 17.53 -20.00 27.96
N GLY A 248 18.77 -20.02 27.45
CA GLY A 248 19.47 -21.25 27.07
C GLY A 248 19.13 -21.77 25.68
N PHE A 249 18.55 -20.97 24.81
CA PHE A 249 18.35 -21.37 23.41
C PHE A 249 19.71 -21.62 22.73
N PRO A 250 19.90 -22.75 21.98
CA PRO A 250 21.18 -23.10 21.36
C PRO A 250 21.60 -22.06 20.28
N ALA A 251 22.87 -21.69 20.26
CA ALA A 251 23.38 -20.65 19.35
C ALA A 251 23.15 -20.94 17.85
N GLY A 252 23.15 -22.24 17.46
CA GLY A 252 22.95 -22.66 16.06
C GLY A 252 21.48 -22.73 15.62
N GLU A 253 20.54 -22.68 16.57
CA GLU A 253 19.10 -22.84 16.32
C GLU A 253 18.31 -21.54 16.60
N ARG A 254 19.00 -20.52 17.17
CA ARG A 254 18.35 -19.25 17.49
C ARG A 254 17.96 -18.49 16.23
N PRO A 255 16.79 -17.85 16.23
CA PRO A 255 16.46 -16.88 15.19
C PRO A 255 17.49 -15.75 15.18
N ARG A 256 17.81 -15.27 13.98
CA ARG A 256 18.72 -14.15 13.75
C ARG A 256 17.94 -12.90 13.35
N GLN A 257 17.98 -11.85 14.17
CA GLN A 257 17.38 -10.58 13.80
C GLN A 257 18.25 -9.84 12.79
N ILE A 258 17.62 -9.33 11.72
CA ILE A 258 18.28 -8.59 10.63
C ILE A 258 17.42 -7.38 10.29
N GLU A 259 18.03 -6.20 10.35
CA GLU A 259 17.33 -4.95 10.12
C GLU A 259 17.54 -4.44 8.69
N PHE A 260 16.48 -3.83 8.15
CA PHE A 260 16.47 -3.19 6.84
C PHE A 260 15.78 -1.82 6.88
N ALA A 261 16.12 -0.96 5.93
CA ALA A 261 15.54 0.37 5.83
C ALA A 261 14.04 0.32 5.53
N ARG A 262 13.25 1.06 6.29
CA ARG A 262 11.83 1.26 6.01
C ARG A 262 11.63 2.00 4.68
N LEU A 263 10.48 1.84 4.07
CA LEU A 263 10.08 2.61 2.89
C LEU A 263 9.45 3.95 3.35
N ASN A 264 10.08 5.04 2.95
CA ASN A 264 9.48 6.36 2.94
C ASN A 264 9.16 6.71 1.48
N LEU A 265 7.93 7.13 1.21
CA LEU A 265 7.47 7.50 -0.12
C LEU A 265 7.17 8.99 -0.14
N SER A 266 7.72 9.72 -1.13
CA SER A 266 7.48 11.16 -1.28
C SER A 266 5.99 11.46 -1.44
N GLY A 267 5.49 12.50 -0.75
CA GLY A 267 4.09 12.92 -0.84
C GLY A 267 3.07 11.97 -0.21
N ALA A 268 3.51 10.89 0.47
CA ALA A 268 2.62 9.94 1.14
C ALA A 268 2.65 10.10 2.66
N ILE A 269 1.47 10.13 3.28
CA ILE A 269 1.32 10.11 4.73
C ILE A 269 1.36 8.64 5.19
N THR A 270 2.42 8.23 5.91
CA THR A 270 2.56 6.85 6.39
C THR A 270 2.40 6.70 7.90
N SER A 271 2.27 7.81 8.63
CA SER A 271 1.99 7.80 10.06
C SER A 271 0.58 7.29 10.37
N LYS A 272 0.46 6.15 11.09
CA LYS A 272 -0.84 5.57 11.50
C LYS A 272 -1.74 6.59 12.21
N ARG A 273 -1.18 7.44 13.08
CA ARG A 273 -1.93 8.48 13.80
C ARG A 273 -2.54 9.50 12.83
N LYS A 274 -1.77 9.96 11.85
CA LYS A 274 -2.22 10.93 10.85
C LYS A 274 -3.26 10.31 9.91
N LEU A 275 -3.05 9.06 9.47
CA LEU A 275 -4.03 8.34 8.65
C LEU A 275 -5.37 8.16 9.38
N ARG A 276 -5.33 7.82 10.66
CA ARG A 276 -6.54 7.73 11.50
C ARG A 276 -7.23 9.08 11.61
N GLN A 277 -6.50 10.15 11.83
CA GLN A 277 -7.04 11.52 11.90
C GLN A 277 -7.76 11.90 10.61
N LEU A 278 -7.20 11.58 9.44
CA LEU A 278 -7.86 11.85 8.15
C LEU A 278 -9.23 11.16 8.04
N VAL A 279 -9.34 9.93 8.55
CA VAL A 279 -10.60 9.16 8.54
C VAL A 279 -11.58 9.70 9.58
N GLU A 280 -11.16 9.89 10.82
CA GLU A 280 -12.01 10.34 11.94
C GLU A 280 -12.54 11.77 11.74
N GLU A 281 -11.74 12.67 11.16
CA GLU A 281 -12.15 14.04 10.86
C GLU A 281 -12.87 14.19 9.49
N GLY A 282 -13.03 13.09 8.73
CA GLY A 282 -13.79 13.08 7.48
C GLY A 282 -13.10 13.76 6.29
N HIS A 283 -11.77 13.92 6.30
CA HIS A 283 -11.01 14.43 5.16
C HIS A 283 -10.94 13.43 3.99
N VAL A 284 -11.14 12.15 4.30
CA VAL A 284 -11.26 11.04 3.34
C VAL A 284 -12.50 10.22 3.67
N ARG A 285 -13.00 9.42 2.70
CA ARG A 285 -14.22 8.62 2.87
C ARG A 285 -14.06 7.44 3.83
N GLY A 286 -12.85 6.97 4.02
CA GLY A 286 -12.53 5.82 4.87
C GLY A 286 -11.11 5.31 4.60
N TRP A 287 -10.77 4.17 5.21
CA TRP A 287 -9.45 3.57 5.09
C TRP A 287 -9.12 3.07 3.66
N ASP A 288 -10.13 2.82 2.84
CA ASP A 288 -10.05 2.42 1.44
C ASP A 288 -10.17 3.59 0.45
N ASP A 289 -10.14 4.84 0.93
CA ASP A 289 -10.17 6.00 0.02
C ASP A 289 -8.98 5.94 -0.96
N PRO A 290 -9.23 6.04 -2.29
CA PRO A 290 -8.17 5.94 -3.30
C PRO A 290 -7.03 6.96 -3.20
N ARG A 291 -7.16 8.00 -2.36
CA ARG A 291 -6.10 8.98 -2.07
C ARG A 291 -5.19 8.54 -0.93
N MET A 292 -5.59 7.52 -0.17
CA MET A 292 -4.82 7.00 0.96
C MET A 292 -3.72 6.05 0.48
N PRO A 293 -2.51 6.09 1.07
CA PRO A 293 -1.43 5.15 0.76
C PRO A 293 -1.60 3.80 1.47
N THR A 294 -2.79 3.51 2.00
CA THR A 294 -3.16 2.20 2.54
C THR A 294 -3.23 1.16 1.41
N ILE A 295 -2.96 -0.10 1.71
CA ILE A 295 -3.08 -1.17 0.70
C ILE A 295 -4.53 -1.27 0.20
N SER A 296 -5.51 -1.13 1.09
CA SER A 296 -6.93 -1.08 0.73
C SER A 296 -7.28 0.10 -0.16
N GLY A 297 -6.72 1.30 0.10
CA GLY A 297 -6.89 2.49 -0.73
C GLY A 297 -6.28 2.32 -2.12
N MET A 298 -5.05 1.81 -2.21
CA MET A 298 -4.38 1.51 -3.48
C MET A 298 -5.13 0.44 -4.28
N ARG A 299 -5.67 -0.59 -3.61
CA ARG A 299 -6.51 -1.63 -4.22
C ARG A 299 -7.78 -1.02 -4.83
N ARG A 300 -8.49 -0.17 -4.09
CA ARG A 300 -9.69 0.52 -4.58
C ARG A 300 -9.37 1.53 -5.69
N ARG A 301 -8.21 2.18 -5.62
CA ARG A 301 -7.71 3.02 -6.71
C ARG A 301 -7.41 2.21 -7.98
N GLY A 302 -7.25 0.90 -7.88
CA GLY A 302 -7.04 0.00 -9.00
C GLY A 302 -5.59 -0.38 -9.26
N TYR A 303 -4.66 -0.09 -8.36
CA TYR A 303 -3.28 -0.54 -8.50
C TYR A 303 -3.23 -2.06 -8.58
N PRO A 304 -2.53 -2.63 -9.58
CA PRO A 304 -2.34 -4.08 -9.64
C PRO A 304 -1.38 -4.55 -8.54
N PRO A 305 -1.65 -5.68 -7.86
CA PRO A 305 -0.72 -6.21 -6.86
C PRO A 305 0.65 -6.55 -7.44
N ALA A 306 0.71 -7.00 -8.69
CA ALA A 306 1.98 -7.24 -9.41
C ALA A 306 2.83 -5.98 -9.52
N ALA A 307 2.22 -4.81 -9.77
CA ALA A 307 2.93 -3.54 -9.85
C ALA A 307 3.53 -3.12 -8.50
N ILE A 308 2.83 -3.38 -7.38
CA ILE A 308 3.34 -3.09 -6.04
C ILE A 308 4.52 -4.02 -5.72
N ARG A 309 4.43 -5.31 -6.07
CA ARG A 309 5.55 -6.24 -5.90
C ARG A 309 6.76 -5.84 -6.75
N ALA A 310 6.56 -5.49 -8.02
CA ALA A 310 7.63 -5.01 -8.89
C ALA A 310 8.29 -3.74 -8.33
N PHE A 311 7.50 -2.79 -7.83
CA PHE A 311 8.02 -1.61 -7.15
C PHE A 311 8.86 -1.96 -5.92
N CYS A 312 8.38 -2.86 -5.05
CA CYS A 312 9.14 -3.31 -3.88
C CYS A 312 10.47 -4.00 -4.25
N GLU A 313 10.49 -4.74 -5.36
CA GLU A 313 11.69 -5.38 -5.89
C GLU A 313 12.67 -4.36 -6.47
N GLU A 314 12.19 -3.38 -7.25
CA GLU A 314 13.02 -2.34 -7.88
C GLU A 314 13.70 -1.42 -6.85
N ILE A 315 13.00 -1.03 -5.77
CA ILE A 315 13.62 -0.25 -4.69
C ILE A 315 14.63 -1.05 -3.88
N GLY A 316 14.53 -2.39 -3.91
CA GLY A 316 15.45 -3.27 -3.22
C GLY A 316 15.47 -3.15 -1.70
N VAL A 317 16.55 -3.63 -1.09
CA VAL A 317 16.74 -3.65 0.37
C VAL A 317 18.03 -2.94 0.72
N ALA A 318 17.95 -1.90 1.54
CA ALA A 318 19.07 -1.06 1.97
C ALA A 318 19.25 -1.08 3.50
N LYS A 319 20.44 -0.68 3.95
CA LYS A 319 20.80 -0.50 5.38
C LYS A 319 20.72 0.95 5.85
N SER A 320 20.26 1.86 5.00
CA SER A 320 20.06 3.26 5.33
C SER A 320 18.71 3.73 4.83
N ASN A 321 18.01 4.51 5.65
CA ASN A 321 16.73 5.09 5.26
C ASN A 321 16.91 6.07 4.09
N SER A 322 16.00 6.00 3.14
CA SER A 322 15.91 6.92 2.00
C SER A 322 14.45 7.15 1.66
N THR A 323 14.16 8.30 1.06
CA THR A 323 12.84 8.58 0.49
C THR A 323 12.83 8.18 -0.98
N VAL A 324 11.85 7.40 -1.37
CA VAL A 324 11.62 6.96 -2.76
C VAL A 324 10.59 7.88 -3.40
N ASP A 325 10.84 8.31 -4.64
CA ASP A 325 9.88 9.13 -5.38
C ASP A 325 8.61 8.32 -5.73
N SER A 326 7.44 8.88 -5.43
CA SER A 326 6.15 8.27 -5.77
C SER A 326 5.94 8.04 -7.26
N ALA A 327 6.63 8.81 -8.12
CA ALA A 327 6.63 8.62 -9.57
C ALA A 327 7.14 7.24 -9.98
N MET A 328 8.04 6.62 -9.21
CA MET A 328 8.53 5.27 -9.44
C MET A 328 7.43 4.21 -9.23
N LEU A 329 6.62 4.35 -8.17
CA LEU A 329 5.46 3.48 -7.95
C LEU A 329 4.46 3.61 -9.10
N GLU A 330 4.15 4.84 -9.50
CA GLU A 330 3.25 5.09 -10.64
C GLU A 330 3.81 4.55 -11.96
N HIS A 331 5.13 4.57 -12.15
CA HIS A 331 5.79 3.96 -13.31
C HIS A 331 5.52 2.45 -13.35
N CYS A 332 5.76 1.72 -12.26
CA CYS A 332 5.48 0.28 -12.17
C CYS A 332 3.99 -0.02 -12.45
N VAL A 333 3.08 0.83 -11.94
CA VAL A 333 1.64 0.69 -12.21
C VAL A 333 1.32 0.90 -13.69
N ARG A 334 1.92 1.91 -14.34
CA ARG A 334 1.71 2.16 -15.78
C ARG A 334 2.24 1.02 -16.63
N ASP A 335 3.42 0.51 -16.31
CA ASP A 335 4.04 -0.59 -17.04
C ASP A 335 3.16 -1.84 -17.01
N GLU A 336 2.73 -2.26 -15.85
CA GLU A 336 1.82 -3.40 -15.67
C GLU A 336 0.50 -3.21 -16.43
N LEU A 337 -0.12 -2.02 -16.30
CA LEU A 337 -1.39 -1.71 -16.96
C LEU A 337 -1.26 -1.56 -18.46
N ASN A 338 -0.14 -1.07 -18.97
CA ASN A 338 0.09 -0.95 -20.41
C ASN A 338 0.09 -2.33 -21.10
N HIS A 339 0.54 -3.35 -20.40
CA HIS A 339 0.53 -4.72 -20.91
C HIS A 339 -0.86 -5.37 -20.77
N ASN A 340 -1.54 -5.20 -19.64
CA ASN A 340 -2.68 -6.02 -19.26
C ASN A 340 -4.06 -5.35 -19.40
N ALA A 341 -4.13 -4.00 -19.40
CA ALA A 341 -5.43 -3.31 -19.45
C ALA A 341 -5.96 -3.21 -20.89
N PRO A 342 -7.18 -3.69 -21.19
CA PRO A 342 -7.82 -3.47 -22.46
C PRO A 342 -8.09 -1.98 -22.71
N ARG A 343 -7.95 -1.56 -23.97
CA ARG A 343 -8.11 -0.19 -24.42
C ARG A 343 -9.54 0.06 -24.87
N ILE A 344 -10.16 1.09 -24.33
CA ILE A 344 -11.51 1.54 -24.71
C ILE A 344 -11.52 3.03 -25.04
N MET A 345 -12.56 3.47 -25.75
CA MET A 345 -12.82 4.87 -25.97
C MET A 345 -13.76 5.40 -24.89
N ALA A 346 -13.38 6.52 -24.29
CA ALA A 346 -14.17 7.20 -23.27
C ALA A 346 -13.97 8.72 -23.40
N VAL A 347 -15.03 9.46 -23.29
CA VAL A 347 -15.07 10.92 -23.39
C VAL A 347 -15.42 11.47 -22.02
N LEU A 348 -14.50 12.16 -21.39
CA LEU A 348 -14.66 12.63 -20.01
C LEU A 348 -15.52 13.90 -19.93
N ARG A 349 -15.30 14.84 -20.83
CA ARG A 349 -16.05 16.10 -20.91
C ARG A 349 -16.68 16.19 -22.29
N PRO A 350 -17.89 15.63 -22.47
CA PRO A 350 -18.49 15.45 -23.78
C PRO A 350 -18.84 16.76 -24.47
N LEU A 351 -18.45 16.86 -25.73
CA LEU A 351 -18.91 17.85 -26.70
C LEU A 351 -19.58 17.11 -27.86
N LYS A 352 -20.83 17.49 -28.16
CA LYS A 352 -21.59 16.87 -29.24
C LYS A 352 -20.97 17.18 -30.60
N LEU A 353 -20.91 16.19 -31.47
CA LEU A 353 -20.44 16.29 -32.85
C LEU A 353 -21.43 15.61 -33.77
N VAL A 354 -21.90 16.32 -34.79
CA VAL A 354 -22.84 15.82 -35.79
C VAL A 354 -22.15 15.71 -37.15
N ILE A 355 -22.19 14.52 -37.74
CA ILE A 355 -21.68 14.28 -39.09
C ILE A 355 -22.79 14.53 -40.10
N THR A 356 -22.80 15.69 -40.73
CA THR A 356 -23.92 16.19 -41.52
C THR A 356 -24.18 15.39 -42.80
N ASN A 357 -23.17 14.79 -43.39
CA ASN A 357 -23.29 13.96 -44.58
C ASN A 357 -23.33 12.44 -44.28
N TYR A 358 -23.57 12.03 -43.02
CA TYR A 358 -23.86 10.65 -42.65
C TYR A 358 -25.38 10.41 -42.63
N LEU A 359 -25.83 9.25 -43.06
CA LEU A 359 -27.25 8.91 -43.12
C LEU A 359 -27.90 8.91 -41.73
N GLU A 360 -29.04 9.53 -41.62
CA GLU A 360 -29.80 9.59 -40.37
C GLU A 360 -30.39 8.21 -40.02
N GLY A 361 -30.26 7.78 -38.76
CA GLY A 361 -30.73 6.49 -38.28
C GLY A 361 -29.85 5.29 -38.67
N GLU A 362 -28.78 5.50 -39.44
CA GLU A 362 -27.85 4.44 -39.77
C GLU A 362 -26.78 4.28 -38.69
N THR A 363 -26.54 3.03 -38.32
CA THR A 363 -25.43 2.63 -37.39
C THR A 363 -24.59 1.56 -38.08
N GLU A 364 -23.29 1.81 -38.17
CA GLU A 364 -22.33 0.76 -38.56
C GLU A 364 -21.46 0.35 -37.37
N TYR A 365 -20.93 -0.88 -37.43
CA TYR A 365 -20.06 -1.41 -36.39
C TYR A 365 -18.63 -1.49 -36.89
N LEU A 366 -17.76 -0.68 -36.30
CA LEU A 366 -16.34 -0.58 -36.65
C LEU A 366 -15.49 -1.48 -35.76
N LEU A 367 -14.47 -2.08 -36.34
CA LEU A 367 -13.58 -2.99 -35.61
C LEU A 367 -12.50 -2.20 -34.88
N ALA A 368 -12.42 -2.38 -33.57
CA ALA A 368 -11.41 -1.76 -32.70
C ALA A 368 -10.57 -2.83 -31.99
N GLU A 369 -9.28 -2.56 -31.83
CA GLU A 369 -8.35 -3.44 -31.11
C GLU A 369 -8.49 -3.25 -29.61
N ASN A 370 -8.47 -4.36 -28.84
CA ASN A 370 -8.52 -4.33 -27.38
C ASN A 370 -7.14 -4.10 -26.75
N SER A 371 -6.11 -4.73 -27.28
CA SER A 371 -4.76 -4.63 -26.76
C SER A 371 -3.72 -4.84 -27.87
N PRO A 372 -2.63 -4.07 -27.90
CA PRO A 372 -1.55 -4.30 -28.85
C PRO A 372 -0.70 -5.52 -28.51
N THR A 373 -0.69 -5.95 -27.24
CA THR A 373 0.11 -7.08 -26.73
C THR A 373 -0.66 -8.39 -26.72
N HIS A 374 -1.89 -8.36 -26.23
CA HIS A 374 -2.72 -9.58 -26.10
C HIS A 374 -3.70 -9.76 -27.25
N GLY A 375 -3.74 -8.81 -28.19
CA GLY A 375 -4.68 -8.84 -29.30
C GLY A 375 -6.13 -8.67 -28.83
N GLY A 376 -7.04 -9.35 -29.54
CA GLY A 376 -8.48 -9.22 -29.32
C GLY A 376 -9.05 -8.00 -30.01
N ARG A 377 -10.32 -8.11 -30.39
CA ARG A 377 -11.04 -7.08 -31.13
C ARG A 377 -12.47 -6.99 -30.63
N ARG A 378 -13.07 -5.82 -30.77
CA ARG A 378 -14.47 -5.57 -30.48
C ARG A 378 -15.10 -4.72 -31.56
N TYR A 379 -16.40 -4.74 -31.65
CA TYR A 379 -17.16 -3.84 -32.50
C TYR A 379 -17.60 -2.61 -31.71
N VAL A 380 -17.38 -1.43 -32.29
CA VAL A 380 -17.78 -0.13 -31.73
C VAL A 380 -18.81 0.49 -32.67
N PRO A 381 -20.01 0.83 -32.18
CA PRO A 381 -21.03 1.48 -33.00
C PRO A 381 -20.58 2.87 -33.41
N PHE A 382 -20.85 3.22 -34.69
CA PHE A 382 -20.61 4.53 -35.29
C PHE A 382 -21.87 5.02 -35.96
N GLY A 383 -22.22 6.27 -35.79
CA GLY A 383 -23.41 6.88 -36.36
C GLY A 383 -23.25 8.35 -36.62
N ARG A 384 -24.34 9.01 -36.94
CA ARG A 384 -24.38 10.44 -37.30
C ARG A 384 -23.98 11.34 -36.12
N GLU A 385 -24.42 11.03 -34.91
CA GLU A 385 -24.15 11.81 -33.71
C GLU A 385 -23.13 11.14 -32.83
N LEU A 386 -22.10 11.90 -32.45
CA LEU A 386 -20.99 11.44 -31.64
C LEU A 386 -20.74 12.39 -30.46
N TYR A 387 -20.01 11.90 -29.46
CA TYR A 387 -19.34 12.75 -28.48
C TYR A 387 -17.82 12.65 -28.67
N ILE A 388 -17.15 13.81 -28.55
CA ILE A 388 -15.70 13.92 -28.44
C ILE A 388 -15.35 14.66 -27.16
N ASP A 389 -14.12 14.58 -26.72
CA ASP A 389 -13.68 15.37 -25.56
C ASP A 389 -13.64 16.86 -25.91
N ARG A 390 -14.16 17.72 -25.03
CA ARG A 390 -14.14 19.16 -25.20
C ARG A 390 -12.73 19.71 -25.43
N GLU A 391 -11.72 19.10 -24.79
CA GLU A 391 -10.31 19.44 -24.96
C GLU A 391 -9.74 19.07 -26.35
N ASP A 392 -10.41 18.20 -27.10
CA ASP A 392 -10.02 17.83 -28.46
C ASP A 392 -10.50 18.84 -29.51
N PHE A 393 -11.21 19.90 -29.11
CA PHE A 393 -11.59 21.01 -29.97
C PHE A 393 -11.11 22.35 -29.41
N MET A 394 -10.65 23.23 -30.30
CA MET A 394 -10.28 24.61 -29.97
C MET A 394 -10.58 25.53 -31.17
N GLU A 395 -11.33 26.59 -30.94
CA GLU A 395 -11.73 27.54 -31.98
C GLU A 395 -10.53 28.39 -32.44
N ASP A 396 -9.86 29.06 -31.50
CA ASP A 396 -8.63 29.85 -31.75
C ASP A 396 -7.38 29.03 -31.45
N ALA A 397 -7.14 28.00 -32.27
CA ALA A 397 -6.11 27.04 -32.04
C ALA A 397 -4.70 27.53 -32.44
N PRO A 398 -3.68 27.37 -31.57
CA PRO A 398 -2.29 27.66 -31.92
C PRO A 398 -1.77 26.69 -32.99
N LYS A 399 -0.68 27.08 -33.70
CA LYS A 399 -0.10 26.30 -34.83
C LYS A 399 0.27 24.85 -34.46
N LYS A 400 0.57 24.59 -33.19
CA LYS A 400 0.95 23.23 -32.69
C LYS A 400 -0.23 22.43 -32.11
N PHE A 401 -1.46 22.92 -32.25
CA PHE A 401 -2.65 22.19 -31.84
C PHE A 401 -3.06 21.19 -32.93
N PHE A 402 -2.71 19.92 -32.73
CA PHE A 402 -3.00 18.83 -33.68
C PHE A 402 -4.27 18.07 -33.35
N ARG A 403 -5.35 18.81 -33.03
CA ARG A 403 -6.70 18.31 -32.76
C ARG A 403 -7.70 19.06 -33.64
N LEU A 404 -8.98 18.88 -33.40
CA LEU A 404 -10.03 19.49 -34.23
C LEU A 404 -10.13 21.00 -34.01
N LYS A 405 -10.31 21.73 -35.10
CA LYS A 405 -10.53 23.19 -35.14
C LYS A 405 -11.41 23.55 -36.33
N PRO A 406 -11.98 24.75 -36.40
CA PRO A 406 -12.77 25.17 -37.56
C PRO A 406 -12.00 25.00 -38.87
N GLY A 407 -12.62 24.37 -39.88
CA GLY A 407 -12.02 24.01 -41.17
C GLY A 407 -10.90 22.97 -41.12
N GLY A 408 -10.57 22.45 -39.94
CA GLY A 408 -9.50 21.47 -39.74
C GLY A 408 -10.00 20.03 -39.85
N GLU A 409 -9.04 19.15 -40.18
CA GLU A 409 -9.30 17.69 -40.28
C GLU A 409 -8.58 16.92 -39.20
N VAL A 410 -9.27 15.89 -38.68
CA VAL A 410 -8.70 14.89 -37.78
C VAL A 410 -9.22 13.50 -38.11
N ARG A 411 -8.49 12.46 -37.71
CA ARG A 411 -8.98 11.08 -37.76
C ARG A 411 -9.72 10.75 -36.45
N LEU A 412 -10.91 10.27 -36.60
CA LEU A 412 -11.61 9.56 -35.51
C LEU A 412 -10.97 8.16 -35.37
N LYS A 413 -10.53 7.81 -34.17
CA LYS A 413 -9.81 6.55 -33.90
C LYS A 413 -10.66 5.35 -34.36
N HIS A 414 -10.09 4.45 -35.12
CA HIS A 414 -10.73 3.28 -35.74
C HIS A 414 -11.85 3.58 -36.76
N ALA A 415 -12.09 4.84 -37.09
CA ALA A 415 -13.18 5.27 -37.98
C ALA A 415 -12.66 6.03 -39.20
N TYR A 416 -13.10 7.24 -39.40
CA TYR A 416 -12.91 8.05 -40.59
C TYR A 416 -12.14 9.34 -40.31
N ILE A 417 -11.73 10.02 -41.35
CA ILE A 417 -11.29 11.41 -41.28
C ILE A 417 -12.54 12.30 -41.36
N ILE A 418 -12.62 13.26 -40.46
CA ILE A 418 -13.67 14.27 -40.41
C ILE A 418 -13.09 15.67 -40.56
N ARG A 419 -13.92 16.61 -41.03
CA ARG A 419 -13.63 18.03 -41.12
C ARG A 419 -14.71 18.84 -40.42
N CYS A 420 -14.31 19.81 -39.57
CA CYS A 420 -15.24 20.71 -38.90
C CYS A 420 -15.66 21.83 -39.85
N GLU A 421 -16.94 21.90 -40.16
CA GLU A 421 -17.52 22.92 -41.09
C GLU A 421 -18.16 24.06 -40.29
N GLU A 422 -18.80 23.79 -39.16
CA GLU A 422 -19.57 24.79 -38.39
C GLU A 422 -19.44 24.54 -36.89
N VAL A 423 -19.38 25.61 -36.11
CA VAL A 423 -19.38 25.61 -34.65
C VAL A 423 -20.70 26.22 -34.16
N VAL A 424 -21.49 25.45 -33.45
CA VAL A 424 -22.78 25.91 -32.88
C VAL A 424 -22.56 26.33 -31.44
N LYS A 425 -23.08 27.53 -31.11
CA LYS A 425 -22.98 28.12 -29.78
C LYS A 425 -24.35 28.41 -29.22
N ASP A 426 -24.45 28.38 -27.90
CA ASP A 426 -25.65 28.84 -27.20
C ASP A 426 -25.73 30.39 -27.07
N ALA A 427 -26.76 30.88 -26.38
CA ALA A 427 -26.96 32.32 -26.18
C ALA A 427 -25.88 32.95 -25.28
N ALA A 428 -25.13 32.17 -24.51
CA ALA A 428 -24.01 32.61 -23.68
C ALA A 428 -22.66 32.60 -24.44
N GLY A 429 -22.66 32.08 -25.69
CA GLY A 429 -21.49 31.97 -26.51
C GLY A 429 -20.67 30.66 -26.27
N GLU A 430 -21.19 29.76 -25.44
CA GLU A 430 -20.57 28.47 -25.17
C GLU A 430 -20.79 27.48 -26.32
N ILE A 431 -19.76 26.72 -26.68
CA ILE A 431 -19.84 25.74 -27.76
C ILE A 431 -20.65 24.53 -27.29
N THR A 432 -21.76 24.26 -27.99
CA THR A 432 -22.68 23.16 -27.66
C THR A 432 -22.61 21.99 -28.65
N GLU A 433 -22.30 22.28 -29.93
CA GLU A 433 -22.25 21.26 -30.98
C GLU A 433 -21.26 21.66 -32.07
N LEU A 434 -20.62 20.65 -32.65
CA LEU A 434 -19.77 20.77 -33.86
C LEU A 434 -20.46 20.07 -35.02
N ARG A 435 -20.55 20.73 -36.17
CA ARG A 435 -21.03 20.11 -37.41
C ARG A 435 -19.86 19.80 -38.32
N CYS A 436 -19.71 18.53 -38.63
CA CYS A 436 -18.58 18.00 -39.39
C CYS A 436 -19.08 17.26 -40.62
N THR A 437 -18.22 17.13 -41.61
CA THR A 437 -18.34 16.15 -42.71
C THR A 437 -17.33 15.04 -42.51
N TYR A 438 -17.65 13.82 -42.99
CA TYR A 438 -16.70 12.71 -43.01
C TYR A 438 -16.36 12.35 -44.46
N ASP A 439 -15.17 11.77 -44.65
CA ASP A 439 -14.72 11.21 -45.94
C ASP A 439 -14.87 9.66 -45.86
N PRO A 440 -15.88 9.08 -46.54
CA PRO A 440 -16.17 7.64 -46.45
C PRO A 440 -15.04 6.75 -46.95
N GLU A 441 -14.18 7.26 -47.87
CA GLU A 441 -13.05 6.49 -48.40
C GLU A 441 -11.93 6.26 -47.38
N THR A 442 -11.89 7.10 -46.32
CA THR A 442 -10.85 7.06 -45.30
C THR A 442 -11.13 6.07 -44.17
N ARG A 443 -12.12 5.18 -44.34
CA ARG A 443 -12.43 4.14 -43.36
C ARG A 443 -11.19 3.39 -42.91
N SER A 444 -11.02 3.24 -41.61
CA SER A 444 -9.90 2.48 -41.05
C SER A 444 -9.92 1.04 -41.56
N GLY A 445 -8.80 0.57 -42.13
CA GLY A 445 -8.71 -0.73 -42.82
C GLY A 445 -9.16 -0.73 -44.28
N GLY A 446 -9.67 0.38 -44.82
CA GLY A 446 -10.03 0.56 -46.23
C GLY A 446 -8.87 1.02 -47.12
N THR A 447 -9.16 1.28 -48.41
CA THR A 447 -8.16 1.62 -49.44
C THR A 447 -7.43 2.94 -49.20
N ALA A 448 -8.14 3.94 -48.64
CA ALA A 448 -7.57 5.26 -48.31
C ALA A 448 -7.33 5.41 -46.77
N ALA A 449 -7.26 4.32 -46.03
CA ALA A 449 -6.97 4.33 -44.59
C ALA A 449 -5.65 5.02 -44.23
N ASN A 450 -4.69 5.00 -45.16
CA ASN A 450 -3.34 5.59 -45.01
C ASN A 450 -3.27 7.09 -45.29
N ARG A 451 -4.39 7.75 -45.62
CA ARG A 451 -4.42 9.21 -45.77
C ARG A 451 -3.96 9.87 -44.47
N LYS A 452 -2.86 10.66 -44.58
CA LYS A 452 -2.23 11.27 -43.41
C LYS A 452 -2.99 12.51 -42.96
N VAL A 453 -3.35 12.57 -41.70
CA VAL A 453 -3.78 13.77 -40.98
C VAL A 453 -2.94 13.88 -39.70
N LYS A 454 -2.75 15.11 -39.21
CA LYS A 454 -1.85 15.35 -38.07
C LYS A 454 -2.42 14.90 -36.72
N GLY A 455 -3.76 14.77 -36.58
CA GLY A 455 -4.43 14.47 -35.33
C GLY A 455 -5.29 13.22 -35.42
N THR A 456 -5.32 12.44 -34.33
CA THR A 456 -6.30 11.38 -34.10
C THR A 456 -6.94 11.62 -32.75
N ILE A 457 -8.27 11.67 -32.72
CA ILE A 457 -9.05 11.86 -31.50
C ILE A 457 -9.93 10.64 -31.21
N GLN A 458 -10.33 10.47 -29.97
CA GLN A 458 -11.31 9.46 -29.57
C GLN A 458 -12.75 10.01 -29.65
N TRP A 459 -13.72 9.12 -29.63
CA TRP A 459 -15.12 9.44 -29.78
C TRP A 459 -15.99 8.29 -29.23
N VAL A 460 -17.26 8.56 -28.96
CA VAL A 460 -18.28 7.55 -28.71
C VAL A 460 -19.57 7.93 -29.45
N ALA A 461 -20.32 6.94 -29.96
CA ALA A 461 -21.59 7.18 -30.63
C ALA A 461 -22.65 7.61 -29.61
N ALA A 462 -23.33 8.73 -29.84
CA ALA A 462 -24.24 9.33 -28.87
C ALA A 462 -25.41 8.41 -28.51
N GLU A 463 -26.00 7.73 -29.50
CA GLU A 463 -27.12 6.81 -29.31
C GLU A 463 -26.78 5.59 -28.46
N HIS A 464 -25.53 5.15 -28.49
CA HIS A 464 -25.08 3.90 -27.87
C HIS A 464 -24.20 4.12 -26.64
N ALA A 465 -23.76 5.36 -26.38
CA ALA A 465 -22.90 5.69 -25.26
C ALA A 465 -23.58 5.40 -23.92
N LEU A 466 -22.80 4.90 -22.98
CA LEU A 466 -23.21 4.79 -21.59
C LEU A 466 -22.74 6.02 -20.83
N THR A 467 -23.60 6.55 -19.97
CA THR A 467 -23.19 7.59 -19.02
C THR A 467 -22.49 6.95 -17.84
N ALA A 468 -21.37 7.51 -17.43
CA ALA A 468 -20.58 7.03 -16.30
C ALA A 468 -20.15 8.20 -15.40
N GLU A 469 -20.03 7.91 -14.11
CA GLU A 469 -19.31 8.76 -13.17
C GLU A 469 -17.82 8.44 -13.28
N VAL A 470 -16.98 9.46 -13.38
CA VAL A 470 -15.51 9.29 -13.39
C VAL A 470 -14.90 10.14 -12.28
N ARG A 471 -14.17 9.47 -11.39
CA ARG A 471 -13.49 10.09 -10.26
C ARG A 471 -12.01 10.25 -10.61
N LEU A 472 -11.58 11.51 -10.72
CA LEU A 472 -10.21 11.87 -11.03
C LEU A 472 -9.49 12.18 -9.71
N TYR A 473 -8.74 11.19 -9.21
CA TYR A 473 -7.95 11.35 -8.01
C TYR A 473 -6.59 11.96 -8.31
N ASP A 474 -6.15 12.87 -7.45
CA ASP A 474 -4.83 13.48 -7.44
C ASP A 474 -4.15 13.28 -6.07
N SER A 475 -2.96 13.85 -5.88
CA SER A 475 -2.25 13.80 -4.61
C SER A 475 -3.09 14.38 -3.48
N LEU A 476 -3.08 13.71 -2.32
CA LEU A 476 -3.77 14.17 -1.12
C LEU A 476 -3.11 15.43 -0.52
N LEU A 477 -1.80 15.62 -0.74
CA LEU A 477 -1.05 16.81 -0.29
C LEU A 477 -0.84 17.77 -1.46
N SER A 478 -0.96 19.08 -1.20
CA SER A 478 -0.86 20.16 -2.20
C SER A 478 0.55 20.35 -2.76
N THR A 479 1.56 20.07 -1.97
CA THR A 479 2.98 20.16 -2.34
C THR A 479 3.73 19.02 -1.68
N ALA A 480 4.20 18.07 -2.50
CA ALA A 480 5.35 17.28 -2.15
C ALA A 480 6.54 17.97 -2.83
N GLU A 481 7.25 18.87 -2.13
CA GLU A 481 8.59 19.23 -2.58
C GLU A 481 9.44 17.97 -2.49
N GLU A 482 10.21 17.71 -3.54
CA GLU A 482 11.06 16.51 -3.63
C GLU A 482 11.97 16.47 -2.40
N GLY A 483 11.81 15.44 -1.56
CA GLY A 483 12.68 15.17 -0.42
C GLY A 483 12.23 15.68 0.95
N GLU A 484 11.07 16.32 1.08
CA GLU A 484 10.58 16.76 2.39
C GLU A 484 9.93 15.62 3.19
N GLU A 485 10.22 15.61 4.50
CA GLU A 485 9.50 14.82 5.49
C GLU A 485 8.03 15.27 5.55
N GLU A 486 7.14 14.39 6.03
CA GLU A 486 5.71 14.72 6.21
C GLU A 486 5.53 16.08 6.90
N PRO A 487 4.70 17.02 6.36
CA PRO A 487 4.52 18.34 6.96
C PRO A 487 4.07 18.25 8.43
N ALA A 488 4.57 19.15 9.27
CA ALA A 488 4.18 19.21 10.69
C ALA A 488 2.67 19.48 10.82
N ASP A 489 2.13 20.41 10.02
CA ASP A 489 0.69 20.66 9.86
C ASP A 489 0.23 20.09 8.52
N PHE A 490 0.01 18.77 8.49
CA PHE A 490 -0.40 18.07 7.28
C PHE A 490 -1.85 18.36 6.90
N ILE A 491 -2.71 18.77 7.83
CA ILE A 491 -4.11 19.14 7.53
C ILE A 491 -4.16 20.42 6.70
N ALA A 492 -3.35 21.43 7.05
CA ALA A 492 -3.24 22.65 6.27
C ALA A 492 -2.63 22.42 4.88
N ALA A 493 -1.84 21.36 4.72
CA ALA A 493 -1.21 20.98 3.46
C ALA A 493 -2.11 20.08 2.56
N LEU A 494 -3.33 19.74 2.98
CA LEU A 494 -4.25 18.94 2.16
C LEU A 494 -4.61 19.67 0.87
N ASN A 495 -4.63 18.92 -0.23
CA ASN A 495 -5.04 19.41 -1.54
C ASN A 495 -6.57 19.43 -1.66
N PRO A 496 -7.22 20.60 -1.70
CA PRO A 496 -8.67 20.70 -1.83
C PRO A 496 -9.19 20.18 -3.18
N HIS A 497 -8.30 20.04 -4.18
CA HIS A 497 -8.61 19.53 -5.51
C HIS A 497 -8.15 18.09 -5.72
N SER A 498 -7.87 17.35 -4.63
CA SER A 498 -7.43 15.97 -4.70
C SER A 498 -8.44 14.98 -5.29
N LEU A 499 -9.68 15.41 -5.48
CA LEU A 499 -10.76 14.65 -6.13
C LEU A 499 -11.64 15.58 -6.98
N GLU A 500 -11.71 15.29 -8.29
CA GLU A 500 -12.72 15.84 -9.19
C GLU A 500 -13.68 14.72 -9.60
N VAL A 501 -14.98 14.97 -9.53
CA VAL A 501 -16.03 14.01 -9.94
C VAL A 501 -16.72 14.51 -11.19
N LEU A 502 -16.64 13.73 -12.26
CA LEU A 502 -17.34 13.98 -13.53
C LEU A 502 -18.55 13.03 -13.61
N THR A 503 -19.74 13.57 -13.65
CA THR A 503 -21.00 12.80 -13.59
C THR A 503 -21.61 12.50 -14.95
N ASP A 504 -21.08 13.06 -16.04
CA ASP A 504 -21.62 12.96 -17.40
C ASP A 504 -20.60 12.42 -18.43
N ALA A 505 -19.59 11.67 -17.99
CA ALA A 505 -18.66 11.04 -18.94
C ALA A 505 -19.40 10.03 -19.83
N LYS A 506 -18.99 9.94 -21.09
CA LYS A 506 -19.56 9.01 -22.08
C LYS A 506 -18.56 7.94 -22.42
N VAL A 507 -18.97 6.68 -22.27
CA VAL A 507 -18.11 5.51 -22.54
C VAL A 507 -18.76 4.60 -23.56
N GLU A 508 -17.96 3.84 -24.28
CA GLU A 508 -18.46 2.89 -25.28
C GLU A 508 -19.27 1.75 -24.64
N PRO A 509 -20.25 1.17 -25.36
CA PRO A 509 -21.18 0.20 -24.78
C PRO A 509 -20.53 -1.14 -24.39
N SER A 510 -19.28 -1.42 -24.79
CA SER A 510 -18.57 -2.66 -24.45
C SER A 510 -18.36 -2.85 -22.94
N VAL A 511 -18.48 -1.78 -22.14
CA VAL A 511 -18.32 -1.82 -20.68
C VAL A 511 -19.63 -2.03 -19.90
N ARG A 512 -20.75 -2.24 -20.57
CA ARG A 512 -22.11 -2.35 -19.96
C ARG A 512 -22.19 -3.39 -18.84
N LEU A 513 -21.52 -4.52 -19.00
CA LEU A 513 -21.52 -5.63 -18.04
C LEU A 513 -20.18 -5.78 -17.31
N THR A 514 -19.48 -4.67 -17.13
CA THR A 514 -18.18 -4.69 -16.46
C THR A 514 -18.35 -4.94 -14.96
N ALA A 515 -17.44 -5.73 -14.39
CA ALA A 515 -17.41 -6.01 -12.95
C ALA A 515 -16.50 -5.03 -12.22
N ALA A 516 -16.82 -4.74 -10.96
CA ALA A 516 -15.93 -3.99 -10.06
C ALA A 516 -14.51 -4.58 -10.05
N GLY A 517 -13.51 -3.73 -10.05
CA GLY A 517 -12.09 -4.10 -10.11
C GLY A 517 -11.55 -4.33 -11.53
N THR A 518 -12.40 -4.35 -12.57
CA THR A 518 -11.94 -4.42 -13.97
C THR A 518 -11.21 -3.13 -14.34
N ARG A 519 -10.05 -3.26 -14.96
CA ARG A 519 -9.18 -2.13 -15.34
C ARG A 519 -9.20 -1.91 -16.83
N TYR A 520 -9.19 -0.64 -17.24
CA TYR A 520 -9.19 -0.22 -18.64
C TYR A 520 -8.17 0.90 -18.89
N GLN A 521 -7.61 0.94 -20.09
CA GLN A 521 -7.00 2.16 -20.60
C GLN A 521 -8.07 2.97 -21.35
N PHE A 522 -8.43 4.14 -20.84
CA PHE A 522 -9.16 5.14 -21.65
C PHE A 522 -8.15 5.75 -22.61
N LEU A 523 -8.34 5.49 -23.88
CA LEU A 523 -7.39 5.91 -24.93
C LEU A 523 -7.04 7.38 -24.80
N ARG A 524 -5.76 7.72 -24.85
CA ARG A 524 -5.21 9.09 -24.74
C ARG A 524 -5.44 9.79 -23.38
N VAL A 525 -6.13 9.19 -22.43
CA VAL A 525 -6.49 9.80 -21.14
C VAL A 525 -5.68 9.21 -19.98
N GLY A 526 -5.79 7.92 -19.75
CA GLY A 526 -5.17 7.26 -18.60
C GLY A 526 -5.70 5.86 -18.37
N TYR A 527 -5.37 5.34 -17.19
CA TYR A 527 -5.86 4.04 -16.74
C TYR A 527 -6.92 4.22 -15.66
N PHE A 528 -7.96 3.43 -15.74
CA PHE A 528 -9.14 3.51 -14.90
C PHE A 528 -9.57 2.13 -14.42
N VAL A 529 -10.16 2.07 -13.24
CA VAL A 529 -10.75 0.86 -12.67
C VAL A 529 -12.23 1.10 -12.40
N VAL A 530 -13.03 0.06 -12.56
CA VAL A 530 -14.45 0.06 -12.16
C VAL A 530 -14.53 0.02 -10.63
N ASP A 531 -15.10 1.05 -10.03
CA ASP A 531 -15.25 1.17 -8.56
C ASP A 531 -16.32 0.21 -8.03
N PRO A 532 -16.19 -0.32 -6.81
CA PRO A 532 -17.22 -1.12 -6.13
C PRO A 532 -18.59 -0.42 -5.99
N ASP A 533 -18.65 0.92 -6.05
CA ASP A 533 -19.89 1.68 -6.02
C ASP A 533 -20.73 1.52 -7.33
N THR A 534 -20.19 0.83 -8.35
CA THR A 534 -20.89 0.56 -9.61
C THR A 534 -22.12 -0.29 -9.40
N THR A 535 -23.23 0.15 -9.99
CA THR A 535 -24.48 -0.61 -10.12
C THR A 535 -24.83 -0.81 -11.59
N PRO A 536 -25.80 -1.67 -11.94
CA PRO A 536 -26.20 -1.87 -13.34
C PRO A 536 -26.62 -0.58 -14.06
N ASP A 537 -27.16 0.40 -13.32
CA ASP A 537 -27.66 1.67 -13.85
C ASP A 537 -26.69 2.84 -13.63
N HIS A 538 -25.60 2.63 -12.89
CA HIS A 538 -24.64 3.67 -12.54
C HIS A 538 -23.22 3.13 -12.52
N ILE A 539 -22.51 3.33 -13.62
CA ILE A 539 -21.12 2.89 -13.75
C ILE A 539 -20.19 3.96 -13.18
N VAL A 540 -19.29 3.55 -12.29
CA VAL A 540 -18.30 4.42 -11.65
C VAL A 540 -16.89 3.97 -11.97
N PHE A 541 -16.06 4.89 -12.45
CA PHE A 541 -14.66 4.66 -12.72
C PHE A 541 -13.76 5.51 -11.83
N ASN A 542 -12.73 4.90 -11.26
CA ASN A 542 -11.65 5.61 -10.58
C ASN A 542 -10.44 5.73 -11.49
N ARG A 543 -9.85 6.93 -11.61
CA ARG A 543 -8.56 7.10 -12.27
C ARG A 543 -7.47 6.45 -11.44
N ILE A 544 -6.75 5.50 -12.04
CA ILE A 544 -5.58 4.85 -11.45
C ILE A 544 -4.37 5.78 -11.57
N VAL A 545 -3.91 5.99 -12.80
CA VAL A 545 -2.80 6.89 -13.17
C VAL A 545 -3.03 7.48 -14.57
N GLY A 546 -2.43 8.64 -14.85
CA GLY A 546 -2.40 9.22 -16.20
C GLY A 546 -1.42 8.47 -17.12
N LEU A 547 -1.47 8.77 -18.44
CA LEU A 547 -0.54 8.18 -19.42
C LEU A 547 0.87 8.78 -19.36
N LYS A 548 1.01 10.00 -18.86
CA LYS A 548 2.29 10.69 -18.80
C LYS A 548 3.16 10.07 -17.71
N ASP A 549 4.27 9.48 -18.13
CA ASP A 549 5.28 8.93 -17.24
C ASP A 549 6.35 10.00 -16.97
N THR A 550 6.42 10.45 -15.72
CA THR A 550 7.42 11.42 -15.26
C THR A 550 8.72 10.73 -14.86
N TRP A 551 8.66 9.51 -14.34
CA TRP A 551 9.81 8.72 -13.89
C TRP A 551 10.77 8.37 -15.02
N SER A 552 10.24 7.97 -16.18
CA SER A 552 11.07 7.65 -17.36
C SER A 552 11.90 8.83 -17.89
N LYS A 553 11.64 10.06 -17.41
CA LYS A 553 12.39 11.27 -17.77
C LYS A 553 13.47 11.63 -16.75
N ILE A 554 13.44 11.02 -15.58
CA ILE A 554 14.38 11.21 -14.48
C ILE A 554 15.54 10.20 -14.58
N LYS A 555 15.28 9.00 -15.13
CA LYS A 555 16.31 8.05 -15.56
C LYS A 555 17.00 8.57 -16.83
#